data_aca160b930257e2e9783d98e85d6ddb2
#
_entry.id   aca160b930257e2e9783d98e85d6ddb2
#
_cell.length_a   1.000
_cell.length_b   1.000
_cell.length_c   1.000
_cell.angle_alpha   90.00
_cell.angle_beta   90.00
_cell.angle_gamma   90.00
#
_symmetry.space_group_name_H-M   'P 1'
#
loop_
_entity.id
_entity.type
_entity.pdbx_description
1 polymer ?
#
loop_
_entity_poly.entity_id
_entity_poly.type
_entity_poly.pdbx_seq_one_letter_code
_entity_poly.pdbx_strand_id
1 'polypeptide(L)'
;MGVTGNSDLYTDYLNNIGAAMKDASGNEIKDNIKGSQCWCPITNLDTADAAYEWNMGQYASTGTRASGTFTKTLSDDLTAKYVEYVNNIKLKNPSGNELTLTSTNAGTYYDYLKSVLEESLNNFLSDTTFPYTPSSSCGGAPSGSGAPSGSGSPPSIRHLETYDTADDYISSLNSDETWITKDSSTGNYTISSVEAFVKHCKTASKDVGAFDDLSKTQAENKLFGISYSTNTKHFDSIMANLLSDKSSTYSSLTNLDSSYSTEYTNDLSVTDHLGKTITERVNMYNPMYYLNSYYDGYESSDVADYFRINTGITQGDTSNVVEMNLFLALSNYGKNV
;
A
#
# COMPACT_ATOMS: atom_id res chain seq x y z
N MET A 1 0.70 -13.19 -7.37
CA MET A 1 1.02 -14.60 -7.68
C MET A 1 0.93 -15.49 -6.43
N GLY A 2 1.50 -15.17 -5.29
CA GLY A 2 1.48 -16.04 -4.11
C GLY A 2 0.09 -16.38 -3.55
N VAL A 3 -0.93 -15.60 -3.86
CA VAL A 3 -2.30 -15.77 -3.34
C VAL A 3 -3.34 -16.10 -4.40
N THR A 4 -2.96 -16.22 -5.67
CA THR A 4 -3.88 -16.33 -6.80
C THR A 4 -3.80 -17.68 -7.51
N GLY A 5 -3.17 -18.69 -6.91
CA GLY A 5 -3.01 -20.01 -7.52
C GLY A 5 -4.36 -20.62 -7.85
N ASN A 6 -4.51 -21.11 -9.07
CA ASN A 6 -5.71 -21.76 -9.60
C ASN A 6 -7.03 -20.97 -9.43
N SER A 7 -6.96 -19.64 -9.33
CA SER A 7 -8.14 -18.80 -9.21
C SER A 7 -8.93 -18.76 -10.52
N ASP A 8 -10.23 -19.00 -10.44
CA ASP A 8 -11.15 -18.97 -11.58
C ASP A 8 -11.21 -17.60 -12.28
N LEU A 9 -10.86 -16.51 -11.57
CA LEU A 9 -10.83 -15.17 -12.16
C LEU A 9 -9.85 -15.06 -13.34
N TYR A 10 -8.81 -15.90 -13.39
CA TYR A 10 -7.81 -15.92 -14.46
C TYR A 10 -8.15 -16.85 -15.62
N THR A 11 -9.12 -17.76 -15.48
CA THR A 11 -9.39 -18.82 -16.45
C THR A 11 -9.67 -18.29 -17.85
N ASP A 12 -10.52 -17.26 -17.98
CA ASP A 12 -10.85 -16.67 -19.27
C ASP A 12 -9.64 -16.04 -19.96
N TYR A 13 -8.78 -15.37 -19.18
CA TYR A 13 -7.54 -14.76 -19.69
C TYR A 13 -6.53 -15.82 -20.13
N LEU A 14 -6.35 -16.88 -19.34
CA LEU A 14 -5.46 -17.99 -19.68
C LEU A 14 -5.92 -18.70 -20.95
N ASN A 15 -7.21 -18.97 -21.07
CA ASN A 15 -7.80 -19.54 -22.29
C ASN A 15 -7.62 -18.62 -23.52
N ASN A 16 -7.82 -17.31 -23.33
CA ASN A 16 -7.71 -16.33 -24.41
C ASN A 16 -6.29 -16.23 -24.99
N ILE A 17 -5.27 -16.39 -24.15
CA ILE A 17 -3.85 -16.42 -24.60
C ILE A 17 -3.39 -17.80 -25.05
N GLY A 18 -4.25 -18.81 -25.01
CA GLY A 18 -3.93 -20.18 -25.41
C GLY A 18 -3.03 -20.91 -24.42
N ALA A 19 -3.12 -20.57 -23.13
CA ALA A 19 -2.38 -21.30 -22.10
C ALA A 19 -2.84 -22.75 -22.02
N ALA A 20 -1.90 -23.67 -21.83
CA ALA A 20 -2.23 -25.09 -21.63
C ALA A 20 -2.84 -25.26 -20.23
N MET A 21 -4.14 -25.55 -20.16
CA MET A 21 -4.86 -25.81 -18.91
C MET A 21 -4.78 -27.28 -18.47
N LYS A 22 -4.35 -28.17 -19.36
CA LYS A 22 -4.17 -29.61 -19.10
C LYS A 22 -2.88 -30.13 -19.71
N ASP A 23 -2.30 -31.11 -19.05
CA ASP A 23 -1.12 -31.84 -19.55
C ASP A 23 -1.52 -32.82 -20.68
N ALA A 24 -0.53 -33.51 -21.25
CA ALA A 24 -0.73 -34.50 -22.31
C ALA A 24 -1.56 -35.73 -21.86
N SER A 25 -1.69 -35.95 -20.56
CA SER A 25 -2.48 -37.03 -19.94
C SER A 25 -3.89 -36.58 -19.56
N GLY A 26 -4.21 -35.30 -19.77
CA GLY A 26 -5.53 -34.72 -19.46
C GLY A 26 -5.67 -34.22 -18.01
N ASN A 27 -4.61 -34.25 -17.20
CA ASN A 27 -4.65 -33.70 -15.84
C ASN A 27 -4.56 -32.17 -15.87
N GLU A 28 -5.22 -31.51 -14.93
CA GLU A 28 -5.15 -30.06 -14.78
C GLU A 28 -3.73 -29.60 -14.45
N ILE A 29 -3.28 -28.59 -15.18
CA ILE A 29 -2.02 -27.89 -14.86
C ILE A 29 -2.32 -26.84 -13.81
N LYS A 30 -1.63 -26.94 -12.69
CA LYS A 30 -1.76 -25.99 -11.59
C LYS A 30 -0.70 -24.88 -11.68
N ASP A 31 -1.09 -23.66 -11.36
CA ASP A 31 -0.24 -22.48 -11.38
C ASP A 31 0.13 -21.97 -9.98
N ASN A 32 -0.21 -22.73 -8.93
CA ASN A 32 0.15 -22.40 -7.56
C ASN A 32 1.67 -22.54 -7.32
N ILE A 33 2.21 -21.62 -6.51
CA ILE A 33 3.62 -21.58 -6.14
C ILE A 33 3.82 -21.90 -4.66
N LYS A 34 5.02 -22.32 -4.28
CA LYS A 34 5.33 -22.73 -2.89
C LYS A 34 5.53 -21.57 -1.95
N GLY A 35 6.11 -20.47 -2.44
CA GLY A 35 6.40 -19.30 -1.63
C GLY A 35 6.58 -18.03 -2.46
N SER A 36 6.48 -16.88 -1.81
CA SER A 36 6.63 -15.57 -2.43
C SER A 36 7.47 -14.65 -1.54
N GLN A 37 8.44 -13.97 -2.14
CA GLN A 37 9.19 -12.92 -1.48
C GLN A 37 8.87 -11.58 -2.14
N CYS A 38 8.37 -10.65 -1.35
CA CYS A 38 7.92 -9.33 -1.79
C CYS A 38 8.84 -8.23 -1.25
N TRP A 39 9.15 -7.25 -2.07
CA TRP A 39 9.90 -6.06 -1.71
C TRP A 39 9.04 -4.83 -2.01
N CYS A 40 8.64 -4.10 -0.96
CA CYS A 40 7.76 -2.93 -1.06
C CYS A 40 6.54 -3.19 -1.96
N PRO A 41 5.75 -4.26 -1.71
CA PRO A 41 4.70 -4.66 -2.63
C PRO A 41 3.57 -3.62 -2.66
N ILE A 42 3.25 -3.15 -3.86
CA ILE A 42 2.04 -2.36 -4.11
C ILE A 42 0.90 -3.36 -4.31
N THR A 43 -0.01 -3.42 -3.35
CA THR A 43 -1.16 -4.32 -3.34
C THR A 43 -2.40 -3.63 -2.82
N ASN A 44 -3.54 -4.29 -2.86
CA ASN A 44 -4.82 -3.76 -2.34
C ASN A 44 -5.19 -2.42 -2.99
N LEU A 45 -5.12 -2.38 -4.32
CA LEU A 45 -5.36 -1.17 -5.10
C LEU A 45 -6.80 -0.63 -4.95
N ASP A 46 -7.71 -1.44 -4.45
CA ASP A 46 -9.07 -1.06 -4.06
C ASP A 46 -9.15 -0.10 -2.86
N THR A 47 -8.08 -0.04 -2.06
CA THR A 47 -8.00 0.79 -0.84
C THR A 47 -6.65 1.51 -0.71
N ALA A 48 -5.76 1.38 -1.68
CA ALA A 48 -4.40 1.90 -1.60
C ALA A 48 -4.35 3.42 -1.48
N ASP A 49 -5.23 4.14 -2.16
CA ASP A 49 -5.35 5.59 -2.07
C ASP A 49 -5.78 6.04 -0.67
N ALA A 50 -6.78 5.40 -0.11
CA ALA A 50 -7.23 5.65 1.25
C ALA A 50 -6.14 5.31 2.30
N ALA A 51 -5.41 4.21 2.10
CA ALA A 51 -4.29 3.82 2.95
C ALA A 51 -3.13 4.82 2.88
N TYR A 52 -2.84 5.34 1.68
CA TYR A 52 -1.82 6.36 1.48
C TYR A 52 -2.18 7.66 2.20
N GLU A 53 -3.41 8.16 2.04
CA GLU A 53 -3.85 9.39 2.68
C GLU A 53 -3.88 9.25 4.21
N TRP A 54 -4.31 8.10 4.73
CA TRP A 54 -4.31 7.84 6.17
C TRP A 54 -2.90 7.87 6.78
N ASN A 55 -1.92 7.25 6.09
CA ASN A 55 -0.57 7.05 6.65
C ASN A 55 0.41 8.17 6.26
N MET A 56 0.41 8.59 5.00
CA MET A 56 1.45 9.45 4.44
C MET A 56 0.93 10.76 3.85
N GLY A 57 -0.35 10.88 3.52
CA GLY A 57 -0.88 12.00 2.76
C GLY A 57 -0.60 13.38 3.38
N GLN A 58 -0.66 13.50 4.70
CA GLN A 58 -0.37 14.74 5.44
C GLN A 58 1.09 15.22 5.27
N TYR A 59 2.01 14.31 4.90
CA TYR A 59 3.46 14.57 4.81
C TYR A 59 3.98 14.52 3.38
N ALA A 60 3.09 14.32 2.40
CA ALA A 60 3.49 14.28 1.01
C ALA A 60 4.02 15.66 0.56
N SER A 61 5.19 15.64 -0.10
CA SER A 61 5.86 16.87 -0.56
C SER A 61 5.21 17.50 -1.79
N THR A 62 4.34 16.75 -2.46
CA THR A 62 3.60 17.22 -3.65
C THR A 62 2.11 17.25 -3.37
N GLY A 63 1.41 18.01 -4.18
CA GLY A 63 -0.03 18.18 -4.06
C GLY A 63 -0.45 19.27 -3.08
N THR A 64 -1.59 19.84 -3.36
CA THR A 64 -2.16 20.92 -2.55
C THR A 64 -3.17 20.34 -1.56
N ARG A 65 -2.72 19.90 -0.41
CA ARG A 65 -3.62 19.55 0.72
C ARG A 65 -3.84 20.79 1.62
N ALA A 66 -4.06 21.93 1.00
CA ALA A 66 -4.32 23.19 1.70
C ALA A 66 -5.78 23.26 2.18
N SER A 67 -6.01 23.83 3.35
CA SER A 67 -7.36 24.02 3.90
C SER A 67 -8.28 24.75 2.92
N GLY A 68 -9.51 24.28 2.75
CA GLY A 68 -10.50 24.84 1.84
C GLY A 68 -10.39 24.39 0.39
N THR A 69 -9.44 23.49 0.07
CA THR A 69 -9.35 22.89 -1.27
C THR A 69 -10.09 21.55 -1.35
N PHE A 70 -10.52 21.21 -2.56
CA PHE A 70 -11.11 19.91 -2.87
C PHE A 70 -10.14 18.77 -2.50
N THR A 71 -8.89 18.88 -2.89
CA THR A 71 -7.87 17.83 -2.62
C THR A 71 -7.66 17.58 -1.12
N LYS A 72 -7.68 18.64 -0.28
CA LYS A 72 -7.61 18.45 1.18
C LYS A 72 -8.84 17.72 1.73
N THR A 73 -10.02 18.12 1.29
CA THR A 73 -11.28 17.48 1.76
C THR A 73 -11.36 16.04 1.29
N LEU A 74 -10.97 15.77 0.05
CA LEU A 74 -10.90 14.39 -0.47
C LEU A 74 -9.88 13.54 0.31
N SER A 75 -8.71 14.08 0.63
CA SER A 75 -7.71 13.41 1.47
C SER A 75 -8.27 13.04 2.85
N ASP A 76 -9.00 13.95 3.49
CA ASP A 76 -9.64 13.69 4.78
C ASP A 76 -10.73 12.62 4.68
N ASP A 77 -11.51 12.63 3.61
CA ASP A 77 -12.55 11.66 3.34
C ASP A 77 -11.99 10.27 3.04
N LEU A 78 -10.91 10.18 2.26
CA LEU A 78 -10.16 8.94 2.03
C LEU A 78 -9.58 8.38 3.34
N THR A 79 -9.00 9.25 4.17
CA THR A 79 -8.52 8.88 5.51
C THR A 79 -9.64 8.27 6.36
N ALA A 80 -10.84 8.87 6.35
CA ALA A 80 -12.00 8.34 7.06
C ALA A 80 -12.45 6.98 6.50
N LYS A 81 -12.42 6.80 5.17
CA LYS A 81 -12.72 5.52 4.53
C LYS A 81 -11.72 4.43 4.88
N TYR A 82 -10.45 4.77 5.08
CA TYR A 82 -9.48 3.80 5.55
C TYR A 82 -9.78 3.33 6.99
N VAL A 83 -10.21 4.22 7.88
CA VAL A 83 -10.65 3.83 9.24
C VAL A 83 -11.84 2.86 9.17
N GLU A 84 -12.84 3.14 8.33
CA GLU A 84 -13.96 2.23 8.09
C GLU A 84 -13.49 0.87 7.57
N TYR A 85 -12.58 0.85 6.60
CA TYR A 85 -12.03 -0.36 6.01
C TYR A 85 -11.34 -1.24 7.04
N VAL A 86 -10.41 -0.68 7.83
CA VAL A 86 -9.68 -1.41 8.89
C VAL A 86 -10.65 -2.11 9.84
N ASN A 87 -11.71 -1.42 10.27
CA ASN A 87 -12.70 -1.98 11.20
C ASN A 87 -13.57 -3.07 10.55
N ASN A 88 -13.74 -3.04 9.24
CA ASN A 88 -14.54 -4.02 8.51
C ASN A 88 -13.79 -5.31 8.19
N ILE A 89 -12.49 -5.25 7.91
CA ILE A 89 -11.67 -6.42 7.57
C ILE A 89 -11.31 -7.28 8.79
N LYS A 90 -11.50 -6.80 10.01
CA LYS A 90 -11.36 -7.54 11.29
C LYS A 90 -10.08 -8.35 11.41
N LEU A 91 -8.97 -7.79 11.00
CA LEU A 91 -7.66 -8.43 11.13
C LEU A 91 -7.31 -8.63 12.60
N LYS A 92 -6.61 -9.73 12.89
CA LYS A 92 -6.13 -10.06 14.23
C LYS A 92 -4.61 -10.02 14.28
N ASN A 93 -4.10 -9.57 15.42
CA ASN A 93 -2.67 -9.68 15.69
C ASN A 93 -2.26 -11.17 15.93
N PRO A 94 -0.95 -11.48 16.02
CA PRO A 94 -0.50 -12.86 16.26
C PRO A 94 -1.00 -13.49 17.56
N SER A 95 -1.47 -12.68 18.53
CA SER A 95 -2.10 -13.17 19.77
C SER A 95 -3.61 -13.44 19.60
N GLY A 96 -4.18 -13.27 18.42
CA GLY A 96 -5.59 -13.52 18.11
C GLY A 96 -6.57 -12.39 18.46
N ASN A 97 -6.06 -11.24 18.91
CA ASN A 97 -6.92 -10.09 19.24
C ASN A 97 -7.23 -9.26 18.00
N GLU A 98 -8.50 -8.90 17.83
CA GLU A 98 -8.95 -8.04 16.72
C GLU A 98 -8.34 -6.64 16.83
N LEU A 99 -7.92 -6.12 15.69
CA LEU A 99 -7.32 -4.81 15.55
C LEU A 99 -8.33 -3.82 14.99
N THR A 100 -8.52 -2.71 15.70
CA THR A 100 -9.50 -1.67 15.35
C THR A 100 -8.92 -0.27 15.45
N LEU A 101 -9.49 0.66 14.68
CA LEU A 101 -9.24 2.09 14.81
C LEU A 101 -10.46 2.75 15.46
N THR A 102 -10.24 3.51 16.53
CA THR A 102 -11.27 4.31 17.22
C THR A 102 -11.31 5.75 16.71
N SER A 103 -10.20 6.19 16.11
CA SER A 103 -10.04 7.45 15.37
C SER A 103 -8.88 7.28 14.39
N THR A 104 -8.52 8.33 13.67
CA THR A 104 -7.41 8.32 12.70
C THR A 104 -6.09 7.83 13.30
N ASN A 105 -5.79 8.21 14.54
CA ASN A 105 -4.51 7.95 15.21
C ASN A 105 -4.65 7.27 16.57
N ALA A 106 -5.69 6.49 16.76
CA ALA A 106 -5.91 5.73 18.00
C ALA A 106 -6.65 4.42 17.74
N GLY A 107 -6.38 3.44 18.61
CA GLY A 107 -6.98 2.12 18.57
C GLY A 107 -5.92 1.02 18.51
N THR A 108 -6.36 -0.23 18.71
CA THR A 108 -5.44 -1.39 18.77
C THR A 108 -4.66 -1.61 17.46
N TYR A 109 -5.22 -1.21 16.32
CA TYR A 109 -4.52 -1.25 15.03
C TYR A 109 -3.37 -0.25 14.97
N TYR A 110 -3.62 0.98 15.42
CA TYR A 110 -2.59 2.02 15.49
C TYR A 110 -1.45 1.61 16.46
N ASP A 111 -1.81 1.13 17.64
CA ASP A 111 -0.85 0.70 18.65
C ASP A 111 -0.01 -0.48 18.16
N TYR A 112 -0.62 -1.41 17.41
CA TYR A 112 0.09 -2.53 16.81
C TYR A 112 1.07 -2.07 15.73
N LEU A 113 0.65 -1.18 14.82
CA LEU A 113 1.56 -0.60 13.82
C LEU A 113 2.75 0.10 14.48
N LYS A 114 2.48 0.90 15.51
CA LYS A 114 3.53 1.57 16.28
C LYS A 114 4.51 0.56 16.89
N SER A 115 4.02 -0.50 17.50
CA SER A 115 4.85 -1.54 18.11
C SER A 115 5.73 -2.28 17.08
N VAL A 116 5.20 -2.55 15.87
CA VAL A 116 5.97 -3.16 14.77
C VAL A 116 7.10 -2.24 14.30
N LEU A 117 6.85 -0.94 14.22
CA LEU A 117 7.89 0.05 13.86
C LEU A 117 8.98 0.13 14.96
N GLU A 118 8.58 0.11 16.22
CA GLU A 118 9.52 0.09 17.36
C GLU A 118 10.35 -1.18 17.40
N GLU A 119 9.74 -2.34 17.17
CA GLU A 119 10.45 -3.62 17.05
C GLU A 119 11.45 -3.59 15.88
N SER A 120 11.03 -3.11 14.72
CA SER A 120 11.92 -2.97 13.56
C SER A 120 13.10 -2.05 13.83
N LEU A 121 12.89 -0.92 14.54
CA LEU A 121 13.96 0.00 14.95
C LEU A 121 14.96 -0.71 15.88
N ASN A 122 14.47 -1.40 16.90
CA ASN A 122 15.34 -2.08 17.88
C ASN A 122 16.11 -3.24 17.23
N ASN A 123 15.47 -4.02 16.34
CA ASN A 123 16.13 -5.07 15.58
C ASN A 123 17.22 -4.49 14.67
N PHE A 124 16.93 -3.40 13.95
CA PHE A 124 17.92 -2.72 13.11
C PHE A 124 19.15 -2.28 13.92
N LEU A 125 18.94 -1.66 15.08
CA LEU A 125 20.04 -1.19 15.92
C LEU A 125 20.84 -2.34 16.53
N SER A 126 20.18 -3.45 16.90
CA SER A 126 20.82 -4.66 17.42
C SER A 126 21.66 -5.39 16.38
N ASP A 127 21.17 -5.47 15.15
CA ASP A 127 21.82 -6.18 14.05
C ASP A 127 22.91 -5.34 13.35
N THR A 128 22.93 -4.03 13.58
CA THR A 128 23.87 -3.11 12.96
C THR A 128 25.19 -3.07 13.71
N THR A 129 26.29 -3.31 12.98
CA THR A 129 27.65 -3.13 13.52
C THR A 129 28.05 -1.66 13.43
N PHE A 130 28.38 -1.06 14.55
CA PHE A 130 28.94 0.29 14.60
C PHE A 130 30.48 0.25 14.62
N PRO A 131 31.20 1.23 13.99
CA PRO A 131 30.66 2.41 13.29
C PRO A 131 29.82 2.05 12.06
N TYR A 132 28.70 2.75 11.88
CA TYR A 132 27.74 2.54 10.78
C TYR A 132 27.66 3.77 9.88
N THR A 133 27.77 3.55 8.58
CA THR A 133 27.52 4.56 7.54
C THR A 133 26.31 4.12 6.72
N PRO A 134 25.18 4.84 6.75
CA PRO A 134 24.03 4.52 5.92
C PRO A 134 24.39 4.53 4.42
N SER A 135 23.95 3.52 3.68
CA SER A 135 24.19 3.46 2.24
C SER A 135 23.29 4.43 1.49
N SER A 136 23.86 5.22 0.59
CA SER A 136 23.13 6.04 -0.38
C SER A 136 22.46 5.23 -1.50
N SER A 137 22.84 3.96 -1.65
CA SER A 137 22.23 3.07 -2.61
C SER A 137 20.99 2.39 -2.01
N CYS A 138 19.82 2.95 -2.24
CA CYS A 138 18.65 2.09 -2.40
C CYS A 138 19.05 1.08 -3.49
N GLY A 139 19.05 -0.22 -3.16
CA GLY A 139 19.41 -1.27 -4.10
C GLY A 139 18.69 -1.00 -5.41
N GLY A 140 19.45 -0.55 -6.42
CA GLY A 140 18.86 -0.13 -7.67
C GLY A 140 18.05 -1.26 -8.25
N ALA A 141 16.86 -0.97 -8.70
CA ALA A 141 16.20 -1.86 -9.64
C ALA A 141 17.22 -2.23 -10.73
N PRO A 142 17.29 -3.50 -11.14
CA PRO A 142 18.20 -3.88 -12.22
C PRO A 142 17.93 -2.92 -13.38
N SER A 143 18.99 -2.32 -13.91
CA SER A 143 18.93 -1.41 -15.07
C SER A 143 18.53 -2.19 -16.32
N GLY A 144 17.27 -2.65 -16.35
CA GLY A 144 16.60 -3.22 -17.49
C GLY A 144 15.84 -2.10 -18.20
N SER A 145 16.18 -1.87 -19.46
CA SER A 145 15.46 -1.00 -20.36
C SER A 145 13.99 -1.41 -20.43
N GLY A 146 13.10 -0.78 -19.65
CA GLY A 146 11.67 -1.10 -19.64
C GLY A 146 10.92 -0.82 -18.33
N ALA A 147 11.60 -0.39 -17.29
CA ALA A 147 10.89 0.12 -16.12
C ALA A 147 10.18 1.43 -16.51
N PRO A 148 8.87 1.59 -16.21
CA PRO A 148 8.22 2.88 -16.35
C PRO A 148 9.03 3.89 -15.54
N SER A 149 9.42 4.98 -16.16
CA SER A 149 10.04 6.11 -15.48
C SER A 149 9.00 6.74 -14.56
N GLY A 150 8.82 6.17 -13.37
CA GLY A 150 8.22 6.90 -12.28
C GLY A 150 9.09 8.12 -12.01
N SER A 151 8.53 9.29 -12.13
CA SER A 151 9.21 10.57 -12.01
C SER A 151 9.59 10.92 -10.57
N GLY A 152 9.75 9.96 -9.69
CA GLY A 152 10.25 10.16 -8.35
C GLY A 152 11.77 10.24 -8.39
N SER A 153 12.36 11.37 -8.04
CA SER A 153 13.77 11.42 -7.64
C SER A 153 13.98 10.38 -6.54
N PRO A 154 15.12 9.63 -6.56
CA PRO A 154 15.43 8.74 -5.46
C PRO A 154 15.31 9.51 -4.14
N PRO A 155 14.75 8.91 -3.10
CA PRO A 155 14.65 9.57 -1.81
C PRO A 155 16.04 10.08 -1.41
N SER A 156 16.12 11.35 -1.06
CA SER A 156 17.33 11.88 -0.46
C SER A 156 17.47 11.19 0.88
N ILE A 157 18.39 10.23 0.97
CA ILE A 157 18.72 9.59 2.25
C ILE A 157 19.25 10.70 3.14
N ARG A 158 18.53 10.98 4.21
CA ARG A 158 18.98 11.89 5.26
C ARG A 158 19.99 11.12 6.13
N HIS A 159 20.94 11.84 6.70
CA HIS A 159 21.89 11.26 7.67
C HIS A 159 22.83 10.20 7.07
N LEU A 160 23.68 10.64 6.11
CA LEU A 160 24.69 9.79 5.44
C LEU A 160 26.05 9.78 6.15
N GLU A 161 26.17 10.43 7.30
CA GLU A 161 27.40 10.47 8.07
C GLU A 161 27.70 9.10 8.68
N THR A 162 28.93 8.91 9.13
CA THR A 162 29.32 7.74 9.90
C THR A 162 28.99 7.97 11.37
N TYR A 163 28.31 7.01 11.97
CA TYR A 163 27.92 7.05 13.37
C TYR A 163 28.69 6.01 14.15
N ASP A 164 29.35 6.43 15.23
CA ASP A 164 30.20 5.55 16.04
C ASP A 164 29.35 4.64 16.95
N THR A 165 28.17 5.07 17.33
CA THR A 165 27.25 4.32 18.22
C THR A 165 25.79 4.41 17.74
N ALA A 166 24.94 3.52 18.26
CA ALA A 166 23.50 3.59 18.05
C ALA A 166 22.91 4.91 18.59
N ASP A 167 23.39 5.38 19.73
CA ASP A 167 22.92 6.64 20.34
C ASP A 167 23.28 7.86 19.47
N ASP A 168 24.45 7.86 18.78
CA ASP A 168 24.81 8.91 17.82
C ASP A 168 23.88 8.91 16.61
N TYR A 169 23.55 7.72 16.09
CA TYR A 169 22.60 7.58 14.99
C TYR A 169 21.21 8.08 15.39
N ILE A 170 20.71 7.69 16.56
CA ILE A 170 19.41 8.17 17.07
C ILE A 170 19.44 9.68 17.32
N SER A 171 20.53 10.22 17.83
CA SER A 171 20.69 11.67 18.02
C SER A 171 20.59 12.44 16.71
N SER A 172 21.13 11.88 15.62
CA SER A 172 21.00 12.47 14.29
C SER A 172 19.55 12.48 13.78
N LEU A 173 18.81 11.38 14.02
CA LEU A 173 17.39 11.29 13.64
C LEU A 173 16.51 12.25 14.45
N ASN A 174 16.94 12.61 15.65
CA ASN A 174 16.29 13.56 16.55
C ASN A 174 16.76 15.02 16.37
N SER A 175 17.54 15.31 15.33
CA SER A 175 18.18 16.64 15.17
C SER A 175 17.19 17.81 15.13
N ASP A 176 16.04 17.62 14.52
CA ASP A 176 15.00 18.65 14.38
C ASP A 176 13.95 18.58 15.50
N GLU A 177 13.65 17.38 15.97
CA GLU A 177 12.62 17.11 16.97
C GLU A 177 12.94 15.79 17.67
N THR A 178 12.76 15.71 18.99
CA THR A 178 12.91 14.45 19.72
C THR A 178 11.67 13.59 19.54
N TRP A 179 11.75 12.62 18.64
CA TRP A 179 10.67 11.69 18.35
C TRP A 179 11.01 10.23 18.67
N ILE A 180 12.30 9.92 18.86
CA ILE A 180 12.78 8.62 19.36
C ILE A 180 13.34 8.80 20.74
N THR A 181 12.92 7.98 21.70
CA THR A 181 13.41 7.99 23.08
C THR A 181 13.87 6.61 23.50
N LYS A 182 14.93 6.57 24.34
CA LYS A 182 15.45 5.32 24.90
C LYS A 182 14.86 5.11 26.30
N ASP A 183 14.22 3.96 26.51
CA ASP A 183 13.80 3.53 27.84
C ASP A 183 15.03 3.10 28.64
N SER A 184 15.29 3.81 29.75
CA SER A 184 16.45 3.55 30.58
C SER A 184 16.40 2.22 31.34
N SER A 185 15.22 1.62 31.49
CA SER A 185 15.03 0.35 32.20
C SER A 185 15.26 -0.87 31.31
N THR A 186 14.83 -0.79 30.04
CA THR A 186 14.92 -1.88 29.07
C THR A 186 16.07 -1.70 28.08
N GLY A 187 16.53 -0.46 27.88
CA GLY A 187 17.48 -0.09 26.83
C GLY A 187 16.88 0.01 25.43
N ASN A 188 15.60 -0.29 25.27
CA ASN A 188 14.91 -0.25 23.99
C ASN A 188 14.55 1.19 23.60
N TYR A 189 14.48 1.42 22.29
CA TYR A 189 14.01 2.68 21.74
C TYR A 189 12.52 2.61 21.39
N THR A 190 11.83 3.70 21.65
CA THR A 190 10.41 3.90 21.31
C THR A 190 10.24 5.15 20.46
N ILE A 191 9.20 5.19 19.64
CA ILE A 191 8.83 6.37 18.85
C ILE A 191 7.66 7.11 19.50
N SER A 192 7.59 8.41 19.31
CA SER A 192 6.49 9.21 19.87
C SER A 192 5.15 8.86 19.21
N SER A 193 5.15 8.67 17.88
CA SER A 193 3.95 8.34 17.11
C SER A 193 4.31 7.74 15.74
N VAL A 194 3.32 7.13 15.06
CA VAL A 194 3.46 6.66 13.66
C VAL A 194 3.68 7.85 12.72
N GLU A 195 3.01 8.97 12.97
CA GLU A 195 3.14 10.21 12.20
C GLU A 195 4.56 10.77 12.27
N ALA A 196 5.19 10.74 13.44
CA ALA A 196 6.58 11.17 13.61
C ALA A 196 7.52 10.31 12.76
N PHE A 197 7.34 8.98 12.76
CA PHE A 197 8.11 8.09 11.89
C PHE A 197 7.90 8.46 10.40
N VAL A 198 6.67 8.67 9.97
CA VAL A 198 6.39 9.06 8.57
C VAL A 198 7.04 10.38 8.21
N LYS A 199 6.88 11.40 9.06
CA LYS A 199 7.45 12.75 8.88
C LYS A 199 8.98 12.73 8.75
N HIS A 200 9.65 11.93 9.55
CA HIS A 200 11.12 11.94 9.63
C HIS A 200 11.80 10.90 8.72
N CYS A 201 11.14 9.79 8.42
CA CYS A 201 11.75 8.70 7.66
C CYS A 201 11.20 8.54 6.25
N LYS A 202 9.89 8.70 6.04
CA LYS A 202 9.29 8.47 4.73
C LYS A 202 9.51 9.64 3.77
N THR A 203 9.61 9.33 2.48
CA THR A 203 9.74 10.31 1.41
C THR A 203 8.44 10.43 0.62
N ALA A 204 7.32 10.58 1.32
CA ALA A 204 6.00 10.72 0.71
C ALA A 204 5.98 11.87 -0.31
N SER A 205 5.59 11.58 -1.54
CA SER A 205 5.66 12.54 -2.65
C SER A 205 4.49 12.47 -3.62
N LYS A 206 3.50 11.60 -3.36
CA LYS A 206 2.34 11.45 -4.25
C LYS A 206 1.24 12.45 -3.92
N ASP A 207 0.53 12.89 -4.94
CA ASP A 207 -0.67 13.72 -4.81
C ASP A 207 -1.86 12.88 -4.31
N VAL A 208 -3.00 13.53 -4.08
CA VAL A 208 -4.26 12.85 -3.75
C VAL A 208 -4.69 11.99 -4.92
N GLY A 209 -5.01 10.72 -4.65
CA GLY A 209 -5.08 9.70 -5.67
C GLY A 209 -3.68 9.17 -6.00
N ALA A 210 -2.98 8.64 -4.98
CA ALA A 210 -1.60 8.19 -5.09
C ALA A 210 -1.40 7.10 -6.15
N PHE A 211 -2.44 6.31 -6.41
CA PHE A 211 -2.46 5.21 -7.36
C PHE A 211 -3.53 5.39 -8.44
N ASP A 212 -4.72 5.86 -8.08
CA ASP A 212 -5.74 6.31 -9.03
C ASP A 212 -5.74 7.82 -9.15
N ASP A 213 -4.73 8.34 -9.82
CA ASP A 213 -4.51 9.77 -10.03
C ASP A 213 -5.71 10.42 -10.73
N LEU A 214 -6.15 11.56 -10.21
CA LEU A 214 -7.23 12.37 -10.79
C LEU A 214 -7.02 12.70 -12.28
N SER A 215 -5.77 12.73 -12.75
CA SER A 215 -5.40 12.92 -14.17
C SER A 215 -5.09 11.62 -14.91
N LYS A 216 -5.26 10.46 -14.28
CA LYS A 216 -5.02 9.11 -14.86
C LYS A 216 -3.59 8.90 -15.39
N THR A 217 -2.58 9.43 -14.70
CA THR A 217 -1.19 9.40 -15.17
C THR A 217 -0.34 8.30 -14.53
N GLN A 218 -0.83 7.68 -13.46
CA GLN A 218 -0.11 6.63 -12.75
C GLN A 218 -0.02 5.33 -13.57
N ALA A 219 0.93 4.48 -13.21
CA ALA A 219 1.11 3.18 -13.86
C ALA A 219 -0.12 2.28 -13.66
N GLU A 220 -0.79 2.40 -12.52
CA GLU A 220 -1.98 1.66 -12.16
C GLU A 220 -3.18 2.05 -13.03
N ASN A 221 -3.33 3.32 -13.37
CA ASN A 221 -4.34 3.75 -14.34
C ASN A 221 -4.12 3.12 -15.74
N LYS A 222 -2.86 2.86 -16.12
CA LYS A 222 -2.52 2.15 -17.35
C LYS A 222 -2.79 0.65 -17.24
N LEU A 223 -2.53 0.04 -16.07
CA LEU A 223 -2.79 -1.37 -15.79
C LEU A 223 -4.27 -1.71 -15.99
N PHE A 224 -5.17 -0.85 -15.53
CA PHE A 224 -6.61 -1.01 -15.69
C PHE A 224 -7.17 -0.42 -16.98
N GLY A 225 -6.33 0.17 -17.82
CA GLY A 225 -6.68 0.61 -19.15
C GLY A 225 -7.15 -0.55 -20.06
N ILE A 226 -7.96 -0.23 -21.09
CA ILE A 226 -8.55 -1.25 -21.98
C ILE A 226 -7.66 -1.58 -23.17
N SER A 227 -6.82 -0.65 -23.60
CA SER A 227 -5.81 -0.86 -24.63
C SER A 227 -4.48 -0.24 -24.22
N TYR A 228 -3.45 -0.99 -24.36
CA TYR A 228 -2.13 -0.94 -23.76
C TYR A 228 -1.32 0.38 -23.85
N SER A 229 -1.77 1.51 -24.23
CA SER A 229 -0.91 2.70 -24.17
C SER A 229 -1.61 4.05 -24.13
N THR A 230 -2.88 4.11 -24.46
CA THR A 230 -3.57 5.41 -24.63
C THR A 230 -4.90 5.53 -23.90
N ASN A 231 -5.35 4.46 -23.26
CA ASN A 231 -6.65 4.38 -22.62
C ASN A 231 -6.54 4.09 -21.12
N THR A 232 -5.90 5.00 -20.40
CA THR A 232 -5.85 4.96 -18.93
C THR A 232 -7.25 5.08 -18.35
N LYS A 233 -7.50 4.38 -17.24
CA LYS A 233 -8.81 4.34 -16.59
C LYS A 233 -8.68 4.60 -15.10
N HIS A 234 -9.70 5.26 -14.56
CA HIS A 234 -9.93 5.23 -13.13
C HIS A 234 -10.38 3.84 -12.69
N PHE A 235 -10.00 3.45 -11.48
CA PHE A 235 -10.30 2.11 -10.96
C PHE A 235 -10.70 2.09 -9.47
N ASP A 236 -10.48 3.18 -8.72
CA ASP A 236 -10.82 3.26 -7.31
C ASP A 236 -12.32 3.56 -7.12
N SER A 237 -13.06 2.55 -6.65
CA SER A 237 -14.49 2.69 -6.35
C SER A 237 -14.77 3.56 -5.12
N ILE A 238 -13.83 3.68 -4.18
CA ILE A 238 -13.97 4.57 -3.02
C ILE A 238 -13.95 6.03 -3.49
N MET A 239 -13.00 6.37 -4.37
CA MET A 239 -12.93 7.68 -4.99
C MET A 239 -14.21 8.01 -5.76
N ALA A 240 -14.67 7.07 -6.61
CA ALA A 240 -15.90 7.26 -7.38
C ALA A 240 -17.12 7.52 -6.48
N ASN A 241 -17.28 6.74 -5.41
CA ASN A 241 -18.38 6.90 -4.48
C ASN A 241 -18.30 8.24 -3.71
N LEU A 242 -17.12 8.64 -3.27
CA LEU A 242 -16.93 9.94 -2.60
C LEU A 242 -17.27 11.10 -3.53
N LEU A 243 -16.82 11.07 -4.78
CA LEU A 243 -17.11 12.10 -5.79
C LEU A 243 -18.60 12.21 -6.10
N SER A 244 -19.32 11.10 -6.09
CA SER A 244 -20.78 11.07 -6.25
C SER A 244 -21.50 11.56 -5.01
N ASP A 245 -21.27 10.92 -3.86
CA ASP A 245 -22.05 11.11 -2.64
C ASP A 245 -21.83 12.47 -2.00
N LYS A 246 -20.64 13.04 -2.13
CA LYS A 246 -20.24 14.33 -1.59
C LYS A 246 -20.17 15.45 -2.64
N SER A 247 -20.74 15.25 -3.81
CA SER A 247 -20.69 16.21 -4.92
C SER A 247 -21.11 17.62 -4.53
N SER A 248 -22.15 17.77 -3.70
CA SER A 248 -22.61 19.08 -3.21
C SER A 248 -21.59 19.77 -2.29
N THR A 249 -20.87 19.00 -1.47
CA THR A 249 -19.81 19.52 -0.60
C THR A 249 -18.61 19.95 -1.44
N TYR A 250 -18.17 19.06 -2.33
CA TYR A 250 -16.99 19.32 -3.17
C TYR A 250 -17.19 20.48 -4.14
N SER A 251 -18.41 20.67 -4.68
CA SER A 251 -18.70 21.77 -5.62
C SER A 251 -18.52 23.17 -5.04
N SER A 252 -18.44 23.29 -3.71
CA SER A 252 -18.19 24.57 -3.03
C SER A 252 -16.69 24.84 -2.81
N LEU A 253 -15.81 23.89 -3.10
CA LEU A 253 -14.38 23.96 -2.82
C LEU A 253 -13.58 24.43 -4.03
N THR A 254 -12.41 25.01 -3.76
CA THR A 254 -11.48 25.39 -4.81
C THR A 254 -10.74 24.17 -5.36
N ASN A 255 -10.27 24.25 -6.60
CA ASN A 255 -9.49 23.22 -7.31
C ASN A 255 -10.28 21.93 -7.66
N LEU A 256 -11.61 21.94 -7.59
CA LEU A 256 -12.40 20.84 -8.14
C LEU A 256 -12.51 21.01 -9.66
N ASP A 257 -12.19 19.95 -10.41
CA ASP A 257 -12.66 19.79 -11.78
C ASP A 257 -14.01 19.05 -11.75
N SER A 258 -15.03 19.67 -12.29
CA SER A 258 -16.40 19.15 -12.31
C SER A 258 -16.54 17.87 -13.18
N SER A 259 -15.55 17.54 -14.01
CA SER A 259 -15.55 16.33 -14.83
C SER A 259 -15.24 15.05 -14.04
N TYR A 260 -14.52 15.12 -12.92
CA TYR A 260 -14.02 13.97 -12.19
C TYR A 260 -15.12 12.94 -11.87
N SER A 261 -16.24 13.34 -11.29
CA SER A 261 -17.33 12.43 -10.95
C SER A 261 -17.86 11.65 -12.16
N THR A 262 -18.01 12.33 -13.29
CA THR A 262 -18.45 11.70 -14.54
C THR A 262 -17.38 10.78 -15.12
N GLU A 263 -16.11 11.17 -15.07
CA GLU A 263 -14.99 10.37 -15.57
C GLU A 263 -14.84 9.07 -14.77
N TYR A 264 -14.86 9.11 -13.44
CA TYR A 264 -14.84 7.91 -12.59
C TYR A 264 -16.01 6.99 -12.89
N THR A 265 -17.23 7.53 -12.94
CA THR A 265 -18.44 6.74 -13.24
C THR A 265 -18.34 6.06 -14.60
N ASN A 266 -17.93 6.79 -15.62
CA ASN A 266 -17.80 6.26 -16.97
C ASN A 266 -16.72 5.19 -17.04
N ASP A 267 -15.55 5.43 -16.44
CA ASP A 267 -14.43 4.51 -16.48
C ASP A 267 -14.75 3.20 -15.73
N LEU A 268 -15.36 3.25 -14.56
CA LEU A 268 -15.77 2.04 -13.82
C LEU A 268 -16.87 1.24 -14.50
N SER A 269 -17.64 1.85 -15.41
CA SER A 269 -18.70 1.15 -16.16
C SER A 269 -18.18 0.37 -17.36
N VAL A 270 -16.91 0.56 -17.75
CA VAL A 270 -16.35 -0.07 -18.95
C VAL A 270 -15.90 -1.50 -18.65
N THR A 271 -16.08 -2.38 -19.63
CA THR A 271 -15.55 -3.74 -19.61
C THR A 271 -14.39 -3.89 -20.59
N ASP A 272 -13.51 -4.83 -20.32
CA ASP A 272 -12.46 -5.21 -21.26
C ASP A 272 -13.01 -6.13 -22.40
N HIS A 273 -12.10 -6.63 -23.25
CA HIS A 273 -12.43 -7.50 -24.37
C HIS A 273 -13.01 -8.87 -23.99
N LEU A 274 -12.88 -9.28 -22.72
CA LEU A 274 -13.48 -10.50 -22.16
C LEU A 274 -14.76 -10.19 -21.36
N GLY A 275 -15.23 -8.95 -21.38
CA GLY A 275 -16.44 -8.51 -20.69
C GLY A 275 -16.24 -8.30 -19.18
N LYS A 276 -14.99 -8.29 -18.68
CA LYS A 276 -14.70 -8.08 -17.28
C LYS A 276 -14.70 -6.59 -16.94
N THR A 277 -15.39 -6.24 -15.86
CA THR A 277 -15.41 -4.88 -15.32
C THR A 277 -14.05 -4.51 -14.71
N ILE A 278 -13.80 -3.23 -14.51
CA ILE A 278 -12.59 -2.77 -13.82
C ILE A 278 -12.55 -3.32 -12.39
N THR A 279 -13.67 -3.35 -11.66
CA THR A 279 -13.74 -3.91 -10.31
C THR A 279 -13.35 -5.39 -10.26
N GLU A 280 -13.85 -6.22 -11.19
CA GLU A 280 -13.41 -7.62 -11.28
C GLU A 280 -11.91 -7.73 -11.54
N ARG A 281 -11.36 -6.87 -12.39
CA ARG A 281 -9.92 -6.83 -12.67
C ARG A 281 -9.10 -6.36 -11.47
N VAL A 282 -9.57 -5.37 -10.70
CA VAL A 282 -8.93 -4.94 -9.45
C VAL A 282 -8.88 -6.11 -8.46
N ASN A 283 -9.97 -6.87 -8.32
CA ASN A 283 -10.01 -8.05 -7.45
C ASN A 283 -8.97 -9.11 -7.83
N MET A 284 -8.68 -9.30 -9.12
CA MET A 284 -7.63 -10.22 -9.58
C MET A 284 -6.25 -9.87 -9.01
N TYR A 285 -5.95 -8.59 -8.82
CA TYR A 285 -4.66 -8.09 -8.30
C TYR A 285 -4.67 -7.86 -6.80
N ASN A 286 -5.83 -8.03 -6.12
CA ASN A 286 -5.98 -7.75 -4.70
C ASN A 286 -5.75 -9.02 -3.86
N PRO A 287 -4.61 -9.15 -3.12
CA PRO A 287 -4.38 -10.30 -2.24
C PRO A 287 -5.45 -10.43 -1.16
N MET A 288 -5.95 -9.31 -0.61
CA MET A 288 -6.97 -9.34 0.43
C MET A 288 -8.28 -9.95 -0.05
N TYR A 289 -8.60 -9.83 -1.33
CA TYR A 289 -9.77 -10.46 -1.94
C TYR A 289 -9.82 -11.98 -1.69
N TYR A 290 -8.67 -12.64 -1.70
CA TYR A 290 -8.55 -14.09 -1.49
C TYR A 290 -8.31 -14.48 -0.03
N LEU A 291 -7.74 -13.56 0.77
CA LEU A 291 -7.24 -13.85 2.11
C LEU A 291 -8.20 -13.44 3.23
N ASN A 292 -9.18 -12.59 2.97
CA ASN A 292 -10.02 -12.01 4.00
C ASN A 292 -11.51 -12.18 3.69
N SER A 293 -12.28 -12.66 4.68
CA SER A 293 -13.72 -12.93 4.56
C SER A 293 -14.60 -11.67 4.41
N TYR A 294 -14.01 -10.50 4.41
CA TYR A 294 -14.67 -9.26 4.01
C TYR A 294 -15.01 -9.25 2.51
N TYR A 295 -14.26 -9.98 1.71
CA TYR A 295 -14.41 -10.05 0.26
C TYR A 295 -15.10 -11.34 -0.18
N ASP A 296 -15.85 -11.27 -1.29
CA ASP A 296 -16.58 -12.40 -1.86
C ASP A 296 -15.68 -13.54 -2.38
N GLY A 297 -14.42 -13.22 -2.67
CA GLY A 297 -13.42 -14.19 -3.15
C GLY A 297 -12.61 -14.88 -2.07
N TYR A 298 -13.00 -14.75 -0.82
CA TYR A 298 -12.30 -15.45 0.28
C TYR A 298 -12.21 -16.96 0.03
N GLU A 299 -11.00 -17.52 0.17
CA GLU A 299 -10.71 -18.95 -0.08
C GLU A 299 -10.95 -19.45 -1.52
N SER A 300 -11.07 -18.58 -2.51
CA SER A 300 -11.31 -18.95 -3.91
C SER A 300 -10.04 -19.21 -4.72
N SER A 301 -8.90 -19.42 -4.06
CA SER A 301 -7.60 -19.69 -4.70
C SER A 301 -6.69 -20.55 -3.83
N ASP A 302 -5.66 -21.13 -4.45
CA ASP A 302 -4.57 -21.78 -3.74
C ASP A 302 -3.54 -20.72 -3.29
N VAL A 303 -3.35 -20.58 -1.98
CA VAL A 303 -2.42 -19.63 -1.38
C VAL A 303 -1.10 -20.36 -1.05
N ALA A 304 0.03 -19.80 -1.45
CA ALA A 304 1.37 -20.30 -1.14
C ALA A 304 1.57 -20.50 0.37
N ASP A 305 2.50 -21.39 0.74
CA ASP A 305 2.72 -21.73 2.16
C ASP A 305 3.65 -20.74 2.87
N TYR A 306 4.54 -20.09 2.12
CA TYR A 306 5.60 -19.26 2.68
C TYR A 306 5.63 -17.88 2.03
N PHE A 307 5.72 -16.87 2.88
CA PHE A 307 5.84 -15.48 2.43
C PHE A 307 6.99 -14.78 3.15
N ARG A 308 7.59 -13.82 2.48
CA ARG A 308 8.46 -12.82 3.09
C ARG A 308 8.09 -11.45 2.52
N ILE A 309 7.75 -10.52 3.40
CA ILE A 309 7.37 -9.15 3.05
C ILE A 309 8.44 -8.23 3.61
N ASN A 310 9.08 -7.43 2.75
CA ASN A 310 10.09 -6.47 3.13
C ASN A 310 9.65 -5.08 2.68
N THR A 311 9.85 -4.07 3.53
CA THR A 311 9.62 -2.68 3.19
C THR A 311 10.81 -1.81 3.59
N GLY A 312 11.09 -0.79 2.79
CA GLY A 312 12.18 0.15 3.08
C GLY A 312 11.73 1.25 4.06
N ILE A 313 12.62 1.64 4.98
CA ILE A 313 12.36 2.70 5.95
C ILE A 313 11.98 4.01 5.24
N THR A 314 12.71 4.36 4.18
CA THR A 314 12.54 5.63 3.44
C THR A 314 11.57 5.54 2.27
N GLN A 315 11.02 4.34 2.01
CA GLN A 315 10.10 4.13 0.90
C GLN A 315 8.85 5.02 1.06
N GLY A 316 8.49 5.78 0.02
CA GLY A 316 7.43 6.78 0.05
C GLY A 316 6.27 6.52 -0.90
N ASP A 317 6.30 5.41 -1.68
CA ASP A 317 5.25 5.09 -2.66
C ASP A 317 4.13 4.24 -2.05
N THR A 318 4.46 3.25 -1.21
CA THR A 318 3.49 2.36 -0.57
C THR A 318 3.38 2.66 0.91
N SER A 319 2.16 2.74 1.40
CA SER A 319 1.88 2.89 2.82
C SER A 319 2.27 1.63 3.60
N ASN A 320 2.94 1.79 4.74
CA ASN A 320 3.30 0.65 5.62
C ASN A 320 2.10 -0.21 6.02
N VAL A 321 0.90 0.38 6.04
CA VAL A 321 -0.31 -0.35 6.44
C VAL A 321 -0.79 -1.33 5.37
N VAL A 322 -0.46 -1.09 4.09
CA VAL A 322 -0.74 -2.07 3.02
C VAL A 322 0.07 -3.35 3.26
N GLU A 323 1.35 -3.19 3.59
CA GLU A 323 2.26 -4.30 3.88
C GLU A 323 1.90 -5.00 5.20
N MET A 324 1.53 -4.24 6.23
CA MET A 324 1.05 -4.79 7.51
C MET A 324 -0.27 -5.56 7.34
N ASN A 325 -1.22 -5.02 6.57
CA ASN A 325 -2.47 -5.73 6.29
C ASN A 325 -2.23 -7.05 5.57
N LEU A 326 -1.33 -7.06 4.59
CA LEU A 326 -0.96 -8.29 3.88
C LEU A 326 -0.32 -9.32 4.83
N PHE A 327 0.60 -8.88 5.69
CA PHE A 327 1.21 -9.74 6.72
C PHE A 327 0.15 -10.34 7.65
N LEU A 328 -0.74 -9.50 8.20
CA LEU A 328 -1.78 -9.93 9.11
C LEU A 328 -2.78 -10.87 8.44
N ALA A 329 -3.20 -10.56 7.21
CA ALA A 329 -4.14 -11.40 6.47
C ALA A 329 -3.56 -12.79 6.18
N LEU A 330 -2.30 -12.87 5.74
CA LEU A 330 -1.61 -14.14 5.52
C LEU A 330 -1.45 -14.93 6.83
N SER A 331 -1.08 -14.26 7.93
CA SER A 331 -0.98 -14.88 9.26
C SER A 331 -2.33 -15.40 9.74
N ASN A 332 -3.40 -14.62 9.58
CA ASN A 332 -4.77 -15.01 9.95
C ASN A 332 -5.29 -16.15 9.06
N TYR A 333 -4.83 -16.22 7.82
CA TYR A 333 -5.10 -17.34 6.89
C TYR A 333 -4.31 -18.61 7.23
N GLY A 334 -3.40 -18.55 8.20
CA GLY A 334 -2.59 -19.69 8.66
C GLY A 334 -1.34 -19.95 7.81
N LYS A 335 -0.79 -18.94 7.14
CA LYS A 335 0.44 -19.06 6.36
C LYS A 335 1.67 -18.65 7.16
N ASN A 336 2.85 -19.11 6.71
CA ASN A 336 4.14 -18.74 7.29
C ASN A 336 4.60 -17.42 6.63
N VAL A 337 4.73 -16.37 7.44
CA VAL A 337 5.12 -15.02 6.96
C VAL A 337 6.33 -14.52 7.74
#